data_d1749140a678d5ff96138b7ca25362e9
#
_entry.id   d1749140a678d5ff96138b7ca25362e9
#
_cell.length_a   1.000
_cell.length_b   1.000
_cell.length_c   1.000
_cell.angle_alpha   90.00
_cell.angle_beta   90.00
_cell.angle_gamma   90.00
#
_symmetry.space_group_name_H-M   'P 1'
#
loop_
_entity.id
_entity.type
_entity.pdbx_description
1 polymer ?
#
loop_
_entity_poly.entity_id
_entity_poly.type
_entity_poly.pdbx_seq_one_letter_code
_entity_poly.pdbx_strand_id
1 'polypeptide(L)'
;LGRCEVFPYAISEKEEDVAFLATGMEDARIREDGIVDKENAVRAIALDEFLKNEKVTFIKMDIEGLEMKAIKGAYKIIKEQKPRLAICIYHKPDDFVSIPALLLELRPDYQFCIRQYSLLLNETILYAF
;
A
#
# COMPACT_ATOMS: atom_id res chain seq x y z
N LEU A 1 9.52 -22.24 -11.09
CA LEU A 1 9.43 -21.46 -9.85
C LEU A 1 9.88 -20.04 -10.18
N GLY A 2 8.99 -19.06 -10.00
CA GLY A 2 9.30 -17.65 -10.24
C GLY A 2 10.41 -17.16 -9.30
N ARG A 3 11.14 -16.13 -9.74
CA ARG A 3 12.11 -15.42 -8.89
C ARG A 3 11.33 -14.58 -7.90
N CYS A 4 11.76 -14.57 -6.64
CA CYS A 4 11.35 -13.60 -5.63
C CYS A 4 12.53 -12.67 -5.39
N GLU A 5 12.27 -11.37 -5.47
CA GLU A 5 13.23 -10.32 -5.15
C GLU A 5 12.71 -9.54 -3.94
N VAL A 6 13.59 -9.21 -3.01
CA VAL A 6 13.26 -8.47 -1.79
C VAL A 6 14.02 -7.16 -1.78
N PHE A 7 13.31 -6.07 -1.56
CA PHE A 7 13.87 -4.73 -1.52
C PHE A 7 13.61 -4.09 -0.16
N PRO A 8 14.61 -3.47 0.47
CA PRO A 8 14.49 -2.87 1.80
C PRO A 8 13.92 -1.44 1.73
N TYR A 9 12.77 -1.28 1.08
CA TYR A 9 12.11 0.01 0.90
C TYR A 9 10.73 0.00 1.55
N ALA A 10 10.33 1.16 2.09
CA ALA A 10 8.93 1.44 2.38
C ALA A 10 8.23 1.90 1.09
N ILE A 11 6.91 1.82 1.04
CA ILE A 11 6.12 2.29 -0.10
C ILE A 11 5.37 3.57 0.31
N SER A 12 5.48 4.62 -0.51
CA SER A 12 4.83 5.92 -0.30
C SER A 12 4.36 6.51 -1.63
N GLU A 13 3.81 7.71 -1.60
CA GLU A 13 3.41 8.45 -2.81
C GLU A 13 4.58 9.05 -3.58
N LYS A 14 5.74 9.18 -2.94
CA LYS A 14 6.96 9.76 -3.53
C LYS A 14 8.20 9.15 -2.87
N GLU A 15 9.35 9.44 -3.47
CA GLU A 15 10.64 9.08 -2.89
C GLU A 15 10.98 10.03 -1.75
N GLU A 16 11.16 9.49 -0.55
CA GLU A 16 11.49 10.23 0.67
C GLU A 16 12.11 9.29 1.72
N ASP A 17 12.83 9.84 2.69
CA ASP A 17 13.25 9.09 3.87
C ASP A 17 12.14 9.19 4.92
N VAL A 18 11.75 8.05 5.46
CA VAL A 18 10.70 7.93 6.49
C VAL A 18 11.26 7.26 7.73
N ALA A 19 10.84 7.72 8.90
CA ALA A 19 11.23 7.08 10.14
C ALA A 19 10.33 5.87 10.40
N PHE A 20 10.97 4.73 10.65
CA PHE A 20 10.30 3.48 10.96
C PHE A 20 10.30 3.24 12.46
N LEU A 21 9.14 3.10 13.05
CA LEU A 21 9.01 2.71 14.45
C LEU A 21 8.91 1.19 14.54
N ALA A 22 10.00 0.54 14.91
CA ALA A 22 9.97 -0.85 15.30
C ALA A 22 9.63 -0.92 16.79
N THR A 23 8.38 -1.14 17.15
CA THR A 23 7.95 -1.25 18.55
C THR A 23 8.20 -2.62 19.15
N GLY A 24 8.79 -3.55 18.39
CA GLY A 24 9.04 -4.93 18.82
C GLY A 24 7.79 -5.81 18.91
N MET A 25 6.64 -5.27 18.59
CA MET A 25 5.37 -5.97 18.40
C MET A 25 4.94 -5.90 16.92
N GLU A 26 3.81 -6.49 16.58
CA GLU A 26 3.29 -6.56 15.20
C GLU A 26 2.94 -5.20 14.55
N ASP A 27 3.18 -4.08 15.24
CA ASP A 27 2.78 -2.72 14.85
C ASP A 27 3.94 -1.89 14.28
N ALA A 28 4.80 -2.47 13.49
CA ALA A 28 5.86 -1.69 12.85
C ALA A 28 5.28 -0.71 11.82
N ARG A 29 5.30 0.60 12.12
CA ARG A 29 4.70 1.63 11.27
C ARG A 29 5.64 2.82 11.03
N ILE A 30 5.35 3.59 10.00
CA ILE A 30 6.05 4.84 9.73
C ILE A 30 5.50 5.94 10.65
N ARG A 31 6.40 6.78 11.18
CA ARG A 31 6.03 7.96 11.97
C ARG A 31 5.34 9.00 11.09
N GLU A 32 4.16 9.42 11.51
CA GLU A 32 3.41 10.48 10.80
C GLU A 32 3.83 11.90 11.22
N ASP A 33 4.64 12.06 12.29
CA ASP A 33 5.10 13.35 12.78
C ASP A 33 6.24 13.99 11.97
N GLY A 34 6.74 13.30 10.96
CA GLY A 34 7.79 13.77 10.05
C GLY A 34 9.18 13.85 10.66
N ILE A 35 9.37 13.41 11.91
CA ILE A 35 10.68 13.39 12.56
C ILE A 35 11.42 12.13 12.11
N VAL A 36 12.47 12.31 11.32
CA VAL A 36 13.30 11.21 10.81
C VAL A 36 14.61 11.17 11.58
N ASP A 37 14.78 10.18 12.45
CA ASP A 37 16.06 9.88 13.09
C ASP A 37 16.90 9.04 12.13
N LYS A 38 18.16 9.42 11.93
CA LYS A 38 19.07 8.72 11.00
C LYS A 38 19.27 7.22 11.31
N GLU A 39 19.08 6.82 12.56
CA GLU A 39 19.24 5.43 13.00
C GLU A 39 18.02 4.55 12.60
N ASN A 40 16.86 5.17 12.40
CA ASN A 40 15.60 4.49 12.06
C ASN A 40 15.03 4.93 10.70
N ALA A 41 15.86 5.60 9.90
CA ALA A 41 15.45 6.06 8.57
C ALA A 41 15.37 4.89 7.59
N VAL A 42 14.24 4.76 6.90
CA VAL A 42 14.04 3.83 5.79
C VAL A 42 13.68 4.63 4.55
N ARG A 43 14.29 4.31 3.43
CA ARG A 43 13.94 4.93 2.15
C ARG A 43 12.56 4.46 1.71
N ALA A 44 11.67 5.39 1.48
CA ALA A 44 10.38 5.14 0.85
C ALA A 44 10.43 5.44 -0.64
N ILE A 45 9.69 4.68 -1.44
CA ILE A 45 9.64 4.79 -2.89
C ILE A 45 8.20 4.85 -3.38
N ALA A 46 7.98 5.46 -4.55
CA ALA A 46 6.73 5.35 -5.30
C ALA A 46 6.83 4.18 -6.29
N LEU A 47 5.80 3.33 -6.32
CA LEU A 47 5.78 2.16 -7.21
C LEU A 47 5.84 2.55 -8.69
N ASP A 48 5.23 3.66 -9.09
CA ASP A 48 5.25 4.16 -10.47
C ASP A 48 6.66 4.43 -10.98
N GLU A 49 7.56 4.93 -10.10
CA GLU A 49 8.94 5.21 -10.47
C GLU A 49 9.83 3.97 -10.37
N PHE A 50 9.60 3.15 -9.35
CA PHE A 50 10.39 1.94 -9.12
C PHE A 50 10.10 0.85 -10.15
N LEU A 51 8.85 0.68 -10.55
CA LEU A 51 8.38 -0.35 -11.47
C LEU A 51 8.01 0.20 -12.86
N LYS A 52 8.51 1.37 -13.24
CA LYS A 52 8.09 2.10 -14.46
C LYS A 52 8.19 1.30 -15.77
N ASN A 53 9.05 0.29 -15.83
CA ASN A 53 9.24 -0.55 -17.01
C ASN A 53 8.70 -1.98 -16.82
N GLU A 54 8.08 -2.26 -15.69
CA GLU A 54 7.60 -3.59 -15.35
C GLU A 54 6.11 -3.72 -15.61
N LYS A 55 5.71 -4.93 -16.03
CA LYS A 55 4.30 -5.28 -16.13
C LYS A 55 3.81 -5.77 -14.77
N VAL A 56 2.97 -4.97 -14.11
CA VAL A 56 2.38 -5.29 -12.82
C VAL A 56 1.01 -5.94 -13.03
N THR A 57 0.82 -7.13 -12.50
CA THR A 57 -0.43 -7.90 -12.65
C THR A 57 -1.19 -8.07 -11.35
N PHE A 58 -0.50 -7.93 -10.22
CA PHE A 58 -1.08 -8.08 -8.89
C PHE A 58 -0.32 -7.22 -7.88
N ILE A 59 -1.05 -6.55 -6.98
CA ILE A 59 -0.49 -5.80 -5.86
C ILE A 59 -1.21 -6.22 -4.58
N LYS A 60 -0.46 -6.66 -3.55
CA LYS A 60 -0.96 -6.81 -2.18
C LYS A 60 -0.39 -5.69 -1.32
N MET A 61 -1.24 -5.07 -0.50
CA MET A 61 -0.84 -4.08 0.48
C MET A 61 -1.38 -4.46 1.86
N ASP A 62 -0.47 -4.46 2.83
CA ASP A 62 -0.72 -4.64 4.25
C ASP A 62 0.42 -3.88 4.96
N ILE A 63 0.29 -2.56 5.02
CA ILE A 63 1.39 -1.62 5.26
C ILE A 63 1.05 -0.58 6.33
N GLU A 64 0.26 -1.03 7.30
CA GLU A 64 0.04 -0.32 8.57
C GLU A 64 -0.49 1.12 8.43
N GLY A 65 -1.47 1.31 7.51
CA GLY A 65 -2.18 2.58 7.32
C GLY A 65 -1.55 3.53 6.30
N LEU A 66 -0.60 3.04 5.49
CA LEU A 66 -0.02 3.80 4.37
C LEU A 66 -0.63 3.44 3.02
N GLU A 67 -1.64 2.60 2.99
CA GLU A 67 -2.28 2.08 1.77
C GLU A 67 -2.70 3.21 0.84
N MET A 68 -3.30 4.27 1.37
CA MET A 68 -3.70 5.44 0.58
C MET A 68 -2.51 6.13 -0.10
N LYS A 69 -1.37 6.30 0.61
CA LYS A 69 -0.15 6.88 0.02
C LYS A 69 0.45 5.95 -1.03
N ALA A 70 0.48 4.64 -0.74
CA ALA A 70 1.00 3.65 -1.68
C ALA A 70 0.17 3.57 -2.97
N ILE A 71 -1.16 3.66 -2.88
CA ILE A 71 -2.05 3.73 -4.05
C ILE A 71 -1.75 4.97 -4.88
N LYS A 72 -1.55 6.13 -4.26
CA LYS A 72 -1.14 7.36 -4.95
C LYS A 72 0.22 7.22 -5.62
N GLY A 73 1.18 6.54 -4.99
CA GLY A 73 2.49 6.22 -5.57
C GLY A 73 2.46 5.15 -6.66
N ALA A 74 1.34 4.46 -6.83
CA ALA A 74 1.07 3.49 -7.89
C ALA A 74 0.01 3.98 -8.89
N TYR A 75 -0.23 5.29 -8.95
CA TYR A 75 -1.31 5.91 -9.73
C TYR A 75 -1.31 5.48 -11.19
N LYS A 76 -0.17 5.60 -11.88
CA LYS A 76 -0.02 5.25 -13.31
C LYS A 76 -0.18 3.75 -13.52
N ILE A 77 0.47 2.94 -12.68
CA ILE A 77 0.36 1.48 -12.74
C ILE A 77 -1.11 1.05 -12.63
N ILE A 78 -1.83 1.56 -11.63
CA ILE A 78 -3.24 1.20 -11.40
C ILE A 78 -4.10 1.67 -12.58
N LYS A 79 -3.90 2.91 -13.02
CA LYS A 79 -4.69 3.53 -14.09
C LYS A 79 -4.47 2.87 -15.45
N GLU A 80 -3.22 2.55 -15.79
CA GLU A 80 -2.85 2.11 -17.14
C GLU A 80 -2.83 0.58 -17.28
N GLN A 81 -2.38 -0.13 -16.23
CA GLN A 81 -2.17 -1.57 -16.30
C GLN A 81 -3.31 -2.39 -15.69
N LYS A 82 -4.16 -1.78 -14.82
CA LYS A 82 -5.26 -2.45 -14.12
C LYS A 82 -4.83 -3.76 -13.44
N PRO A 83 -3.83 -3.74 -12.53
CA PRO A 83 -3.47 -4.93 -11.78
C PRO A 83 -4.63 -5.37 -10.87
N ARG A 84 -4.71 -6.65 -10.55
CA ARG A 84 -5.57 -7.10 -9.45
C ARG A 84 -5.00 -6.58 -8.14
N LEU A 85 -5.88 -6.15 -7.23
CA LEU A 85 -5.48 -5.59 -5.95
C LEU A 85 -6.02 -6.42 -4.79
N ALA A 86 -5.23 -6.54 -3.72
CA ALA A 86 -5.62 -7.06 -2.42
C ALA A 86 -5.11 -6.10 -1.35
N ILE A 87 -5.96 -5.20 -0.87
CA ILE A 87 -5.57 -4.08 -0.01
C ILE A 87 -6.23 -4.24 1.35
N CYS A 88 -5.44 -4.24 2.42
CA CYS A 88 -5.94 -4.17 3.78
C CYS A 88 -6.56 -2.79 4.02
N ILE A 89 -7.81 -2.76 4.53
CA ILE A 89 -8.58 -1.53 4.71
C ILE A 89 -9.04 -1.33 6.16
N TYR A 90 -8.37 -1.97 7.11
CA TYR A 90 -8.75 -1.97 8.52
C TYR A 90 -7.87 -1.09 9.40
N HIS A 91 -6.76 -0.57 8.87
CA HIS A 91 -5.82 0.22 9.66
C HIS A 91 -6.35 1.61 10.04
N LYS A 92 -7.15 2.23 9.17
CA LYS A 92 -7.80 3.52 9.41
C LYS A 92 -9.30 3.42 9.14
N PRO A 93 -10.16 3.99 9.99
CA PRO A 93 -11.61 3.92 9.79
C PRO A 93 -12.07 4.44 8.42
N ASP A 94 -11.41 5.47 7.91
CA ASP A 94 -11.75 6.09 6.62
C ASP A 94 -11.37 5.23 5.42
N ASP A 95 -10.45 4.24 5.58
CA ASP A 95 -9.96 3.40 4.49
C ASP A 95 -11.09 2.59 3.83
N PHE A 96 -12.12 2.22 4.60
CA PHE A 96 -13.30 1.53 4.08
C PHE A 96 -14.05 2.30 2.99
N VAL A 97 -13.95 3.61 2.99
CA VAL A 97 -14.64 4.49 2.03
C VAL A 97 -13.66 5.14 1.07
N SER A 98 -12.56 5.68 1.60
CA SER A 98 -11.62 6.48 0.83
C SER A 98 -10.81 5.66 -0.19
N ILE A 99 -10.40 4.44 0.17
CA ILE A 99 -9.64 3.56 -0.75
C ILE A 99 -10.52 3.11 -1.93
N PRO A 100 -11.72 2.54 -1.73
CA PRO A 100 -12.60 2.21 -2.85
C PRO A 100 -12.94 3.43 -3.73
N ALA A 101 -13.20 4.60 -3.13
CA ALA A 101 -13.50 5.82 -3.87
C ALA A 101 -12.34 6.25 -4.78
N LEU A 102 -11.11 6.27 -4.25
CA LEU A 102 -9.92 6.58 -5.04
C LEU A 102 -9.71 5.57 -6.17
N LEU A 103 -9.88 4.28 -5.90
CA LEU A 103 -9.72 3.24 -6.93
C LEU A 103 -10.76 3.37 -8.04
N LEU A 104 -12.02 3.74 -7.75
CA LEU A 104 -13.04 4.01 -8.77
C LEU A 104 -12.77 5.29 -9.55
N GLU A 105 -12.18 6.31 -8.93
CA GLU A 105 -11.72 7.51 -9.64
C GLU A 105 -10.61 7.17 -10.64
N LEU A 106 -9.66 6.32 -10.24
CA LEU A 106 -8.57 5.88 -11.11
C LEU A 106 -9.04 4.95 -12.24
N ARG A 107 -9.90 4.01 -11.89
CA ARG A 107 -10.41 2.95 -12.77
C ARG A 107 -11.87 2.63 -12.44
N PRO A 108 -12.83 3.31 -13.09
CA PRO A 108 -14.27 3.07 -12.86
C PRO A 108 -14.75 1.65 -13.18
N ASP A 109 -13.95 0.89 -13.91
CA ASP A 109 -14.24 -0.49 -14.32
C ASP A 109 -13.70 -1.55 -13.35
N TYR A 110 -13.19 -1.17 -12.17
CA TYR A 110 -12.89 -2.14 -11.12
C TYR A 110 -14.17 -2.70 -10.50
N GLN A 111 -14.18 -4.00 -10.31
CA GLN A 111 -15.16 -4.70 -9.50
C GLN A 111 -14.56 -4.98 -8.13
N PHE A 112 -15.34 -4.79 -7.06
CA PHE A 112 -14.87 -4.95 -5.69
C PHE A 112 -15.50 -6.14 -5.00
N CYS A 113 -14.69 -6.78 -4.15
CA CYS A 113 -15.12 -7.75 -3.17
C CYS A 113 -14.41 -7.46 -1.86
N ILE A 114 -15.15 -7.32 -0.76
CA ILE A 114 -14.58 -7.17 0.58
C ILE A 114 -14.71 -8.50 1.31
N ARG A 115 -13.63 -8.94 1.92
CA ARG A 115 -13.62 -10.14 2.76
C ARG A 115 -12.92 -9.85 4.09
N GLN A 116 -13.50 -10.40 5.14
CA GLN A 116 -12.94 -10.38 6.49
C GLN A 116 -12.49 -11.80 6.86
N TYR A 117 -11.26 -11.93 7.35
CA TYR A 117 -10.66 -13.22 7.65
C TYR A 117 -10.51 -13.49 9.14
N SER A 118 -10.75 -12.48 9.99
CA SER A 118 -10.73 -12.61 11.45
C SER A 118 -12.09 -12.30 12.07
N LEU A 119 -12.29 -12.64 13.35
CA LEU A 119 -13.50 -12.32 14.12
C LEU A 119 -13.58 -10.83 14.52
N LEU A 120 -12.45 -10.14 14.48
CA LEU A 120 -12.35 -8.70 14.70
C LEU A 120 -12.19 -7.98 13.35
N LEU A 121 -12.20 -6.64 13.35
CA LEU A 121 -12.06 -5.86 12.12
C LEU A 121 -10.71 -6.05 11.41
N ASN A 122 -9.71 -6.58 12.11
CA ASN A 122 -8.42 -6.91 11.54
C ASN A 122 -8.59 -7.91 10.39
N GLU A 123 -7.64 -7.92 9.45
CA GLU A 123 -7.65 -8.80 8.27
C GLU A 123 -8.87 -8.58 7.35
N THR A 124 -9.40 -7.36 7.30
CA THR A 124 -10.39 -6.99 6.28
C THR A 124 -9.69 -6.52 5.02
N ILE A 125 -9.93 -7.22 3.92
CA ILE A 125 -9.26 -7.01 2.64
C ILE A 125 -10.25 -6.59 1.57
N LEU A 126 -9.94 -5.50 0.87
CA LEU A 126 -10.58 -5.09 -0.37
C LEU A 126 -9.86 -5.74 -1.55
N TYR A 127 -10.57 -6.52 -2.31
CA TYR A 127 -10.12 -7.04 -3.61
C TYR A 127 -10.69 -6.18 -4.72
N ALA A 128 -9.85 -5.82 -5.71
CA ALA A 128 -10.26 -5.14 -6.94
C ALA A 128 -9.75 -5.89 -8.17
N PHE A 129 -10.62 -6.09 -9.17
CA PHE A 129 -10.33 -6.86 -10.39
C PHE A 129 -11.12 -6.37 -11.61
#